data_c6ed21dfda8a672e1861d4fa309ea750
#
_entry.id   c6ed21dfda8a672e1861d4fa309ea750
#
_cell.length_a   1.000
_cell.length_b   1.000
_cell.length_c   1.000
_cell.angle_alpha   90.00
_cell.angle_beta   90.00
_cell.angle_gamma   90.00
#
_symmetry.space_group_name_H-M   'P 1'
#
loop_
_entity.id
_entity.type
_entity.pdbx_description
1 polymer ?
#
loop_
_entity_poly.entity_id
_entity_poly.type
_entity_poly.pdbx_seq_one_letter_code
_entity_poly.pdbx_strand_id
1 'polypeptide(L)'
;MAQSAHNRYALGVDIGGSHVCSAVVDLATGQLCGEPHTDKVDAAAGARTIAGAWAANIRRTAAASGIGCIRCAGFAFPGPFDYERGISLIRGVRKFERIYGLDVAATLYPLLRECGTEEFRYVNDAAAFALGECLGGVADDAERVVALTLGTGVGSGFVAGRRLVTSGDEVPANGWVYCLPFEGGIVDEAFSTRWVCGRYRELTGQEISGAREAAERHAEDPAARRLFDEYGERLAAFAAPVAERFRADMLVLGGNISRAYPLFGPAMERRLEADGHRIRIGLPARPDHAARRSIVIHITKQ
;
A
#
# COMPACT_ATOMS: atom_id res chain seq x y z
N MET A 1 -24.30 26.14 13.74
CA MET A 1 -23.10 26.40 12.92
C MET A 1 -21.77 26.06 13.60
N ALA A 2 -21.73 25.59 14.85
CA ALA A 2 -20.49 25.23 15.54
C ALA A 2 -20.00 23.78 15.34
N GLN A 3 -20.82 22.89 14.79
CA GLN A 3 -20.49 21.47 14.58
C GLN A 3 -19.60 21.19 13.34
N SER A 4 -19.45 22.15 12.41
CA SER A 4 -18.68 21.92 11.16
C SER A 4 -17.17 22.15 11.29
N ALA A 5 -16.72 22.87 12.30
CA ALA A 5 -15.28 23.18 12.47
C ALA A 5 -14.47 22.02 13.07
N HIS A 6 -15.11 21.14 13.84
CA HIS A 6 -14.43 20.06 14.57
C HIS A 6 -13.99 18.87 13.71
N ASN A 7 -14.50 18.73 12.49
CA ASN A 7 -14.15 17.64 11.57
C ASN A 7 -13.38 18.13 10.33
N ARG A 8 -12.77 19.29 10.39
CA ARG A 8 -12.01 19.84 9.24
C ARG A 8 -10.67 19.16 9.04
N TYR A 9 -10.05 18.70 10.12
CA TYR A 9 -8.71 18.10 10.08
C TYR A 9 -8.73 16.66 10.49
N ALA A 10 -7.87 15.85 9.87
CA ALA A 10 -7.66 14.47 10.25
C ALA A 10 -6.19 14.08 10.21
N LEU A 11 -5.81 13.12 11.05
CA LEU A 11 -4.53 12.45 11.02
C LEU A 11 -4.58 11.30 10.01
N GLY A 12 -3.60 11.25 9.12
CA GLY A 12 -3.31 10.07 8.30
C GLY A 12 -2.08 9.38 8.86
N VAL A 13 -2.16 8.08 9.08
CA VAL A 13 -1.09 7.27 9.67
C VAL A 13 -0.83 6.05 8.78
N ASP A 14 0.39 5.93 8.30
CA ASP A 14 0.87 4.78 7.52
C ASP A 14 1.74 3.90 8.41
N ILE A 15 1.29 2.67 8.65
CA ILE A 15 2.00 1.67 9.46
C ILE A 15 2.77 0.73 8.53
N GLY A 16 4.04 1.01 8.36
CA GLY A 16 4.96 0.13 7.65
C GLY A 16 5.63 -0.90 8.57
N GLY A 17 6.20 -1.95 8.00
CA GLY A 17 6.86 -3.02 8.76
C GLY A 17 8.13 -2.62 9.51
N SER A 18 8.64 -1.41 9.34
CA SER A 18 9.86 -0.90 9.99
C SER A 18 9.78 0.59 10.33
N HIS A 19 8.66 1.23 10.02
CA HIS A 19 8.46 2.66 10.26
C HIS A 19 6.98 2.96 10.43
N VAL A 20 6.70 4.11 11.04
CA VAL A 20 5.40 4.76 11.05
C VAL A 20 5.56 6.15 10.44
N CYS A 21 4.62 6.54 9.60
CA CYS A 21 4.56 7.89 9.07
C CYS A 21 3.20 8.50 9.34
N SER A 22 3.16 9.74 9.82
CA SER A 22 1.90 10.45 9.99
C SER A 22 1.94 11.85 9.43
N ALA A 23 0.76 12.35 9.04
CA ALA A 23 0.54 13.68 8.54
C ALA A 23 -0.84 14.20 8.98
N VAL A 24 -0.99 15.52 9.11
CA VAL A 24 -2.29 16.16 9.29
C VAL A 24 -2.76 16.69 7.95
N VAL A 25 -4.04 16.51 7.64
CA VAL A 25 -4.66 16.97 6.39
C VAL A 25 -5.87 17.83 6.68
N ASP A 26 -6.00 18.93 5.97
CA ASP A 26 -7.23 19.70 5.85
C ASP A 26 -8.17 18.99 4.88
N LEU A 27 -9.27 18.48 5.38
CA LEU A 27 -10.26 17.71 4.61
C LEU A 27 -11.04 18.56 3.59
N ALA A 28 -11.09 19.85 3.79
CA ALA A 28 -11.75 20.75 2.85
C ALA A 28 -10.92 20.97 1.58
N THR A 29 -9.58 20.99 1.73
CA THR A 29 -8.66 21.30 0.63
C THR A 29 -7.88 20.08 0.14
N GLY A 30 -7.80 19.00 0.96
CA GLY A 30 -6.94 17.84 0.72
C GLY A 30 -5.44 18.13 0.90
N GLN A 31 -5.09 19.29 1.46
CA GLN A 31 -3.70 19.69 1.63
C GLN A 31 -3.13 19.27 2.99
N LEU A 32 -1.82 19.03 3.02
CA LEU A 32 -1.11 18.74 4.27
C LEU A 32 -1.00 20.01 5.13
N CYS A 33 -1.23 19.86 6.44
CA CYS A 33 -1.00 20.89 7.44
C CYS A 33 0.33 20.61 8.13
N GLY A 34 1.42 21.12 7.60
CA GLY A 34 2.78 20.86 8.05
C GLY A 34 3.45 19.68 7.34
N GLU A 35 4.70 19.39 7.75
CA GLU A 35 5.49 18.30 7.18
C GLU A 35 5.12 16.95 7.78
N PRO A 36 5.06 15.88 6.99
CA PRO A 36 4.90 14.52 7.51
C PRO A 36 6.08 14.10 8.38
N HIS A 37 5.81 13.38 9.45
CA HIS A 37 6.83 12.82 10.32
C HIS A 37 6.95 11.31 10.12
N THR A 38 8.18 10.83 9.96
CA THR A 38 8.47 9.39 9.81
C THR A 38 9.45 8.95 10.89
N ASP A 39 9.12 7.89 11.62
CA ASP A 39 9.97 7.27 12.64
C ASP A 39 10.15 5.79 12.37
N LYS A 40 11.29 5.27 12.82
CA LYS A 40 11.53 3.82 12.82
C LYS A 40 10.71 3.14 13.91
N VAL A 41 10.20 1.96 13.57
CA VAL A 41 9.49 1.08 14.51
C VAL A 41 10.15 -0.30 14.47
N ASP A 42 10.45 -0.83 15.65
CA ASP A 42 10.85 -2.23 15.77
C ASP A 42 9.60 -3.11 15.80
N ALA A 43 9.27 -3.69 14.66
CA ALA A 43 8.11 -4.58 14.51
C ALA A 43 8.24 -5.92 15.29
N ALA A 44 9.41 -6.22 15.84
CA ALA A 44 9.63 -7.39 16.70
C ALA A 44 9.45 -7.04 18.20
N ALA A 45 9.34 -5.76 18.54
CA ALA A 45 9.13 -5.31 19.92
C ALA A 45 7.77 -5.75 20.47
N GLY A 46 7.60 -5.61 21.80
CA GLY A 46 6.31 -5.88 22.45
C GLY A 46 5.23 -4.86 22.08
N ALA A 47 3.96 -5.26 22.15
CA ALA A 47 2.80 -4.44 21.76
C ALA A 47 2.81 -3.03 22.37
N ARG A 48 3.16 -2.90 23.66
CA ARG A 48 3.26 -1.60 24.34
C ARG A 48 4.32 -0.69 23.73
N THR A 49 5.48 -1.23 23.35
CA THR A 49 6.58 -0.48 22.74
C THR A 49 6.18 0.00 21.35
N ILE A 50 5.57 -0.88 20.55
CA ILE A 50 5.07 -0.57 19.20
C ILE A 50 4.03 0.54 19.28
N ALA A 51 2.98 0.37 20.09
CA ALA A 51 1.93 1.36 20.26
C ALA A 51 2.45 2.70 20.79
N GLY A 52 3.42 2.66 21.70
CA GLY A 52 4.10 3.84 22.22
C GLY A 52 4.86 4.61 21.13
N ALA A 53 5.54 3.90 20.22
CA ALA A 53 6.24 4.50 19.09
C ALA A 53 5.25 5.14 18.09
N TRP A 54 4.15 4.47 17.78
CA TRP A 54 3.09 5.05 16.95
C TRP A 54 2.49 6.31 17.57
N ALA A 55 2.11 6.25 18.85
CA ALA A 55 1.54 7.39 19.55
C ALA A 55 2.52 8.58 19.63
N ALA A 56 3.81 8.33 19.85
CA ALA A 56 4.83 9.38 19.90
C ALA A 56 4.98 10.08 18.54
N ASN A 57 4.98 9.32 17.44
CA ASN A 57 4.99 9.87 16.07
C ASN A 57 3.77 10.75 15.82
N ILE A 58 2.57 10.22 16.10
CA ILE A 58 1.28 10.92 15.88
C ILE A 58 1.21 12.21 16.69
N ARG A 59 1.57 12.18 17.97
CA ARG A 59 1.58 13.39 18.85
C ARG A 59 2.51 14.47 18.33
N ARG A 60 3.71 14.09 17.89
CA ARG A 60 4.67 15.03 17.28
C ARG A 60 4.11 15.68 16.03
N THR A 61 3.48 14.89 15.15
CA THR A 61 2.85 15.40 13.93
C THR A 61 1.69 16.33 14.24
N ALA A 62 0.82 15.96 15.18
CA ALA A 62 -0.28 16.81 15.63
C ALA A 62 0.22 18.13 16.20
N ALA A 63 1.22 18.09 17.07
CA ALA A 63 1.82 19.29 17.67
C ALA A 63 2.46 20.22 16.61
N ALA A 64 3.20 19.63 15.66
CA ALA A 64 3.86 20.40 14.59
C ALA A 64 2.87 21.06 13.61
N SER A 65 1.66 20.52 13.47
CA SER A 65 0.61 21.10 12.62
C SER A 65 0.01 22.39 13.16
N GLY A 66 0.17 22.67 14.46
CA GLY A 66 -0.47 23.79 15.15
C GLY A 66 -1.99 23.65 15.33
N ILE A 67 -2.57 22.47 14.99
CA ILE A 67 -4.01 22.21 15.13
C ILE A 67 -4.29 21.69 16.54
N GLY A 68 -5.10 22.41 17.31
CA GLY A 68 -5.32 22.10 18.73
C GLY A 68 -6.15 20.85 19.01
N CYS A 69 -7.00 20.40 18.06
CA CYS A 69 -7.84 19.21 18.21
C CYS A 69 -8.05 18.53 16.87
N ILE A 70 -7.69 17.25 16.76
CA ILE A 70 -7.83 16.43 15.55
C ILE A 70 -8.59 15.16 15.92
N ARG A 71 -9.91 15.18 15.73
CA ARG A 71 -10.80 14.12 16.23
C ARG A 71 -10.64 12.78 15.52
N CYS A 72 -10.33 12.78 14.23
CA CYS A 72 -10.28 11.57 13.42
C CYS A 72 -8.84 11.22 13.05
N ALA A 73 -8.49 9.96 13.21
CA ALA A 73 -7.25 9.37 12.72
C ALA A 73 -7.54 8.15 11.83
N GLY A 74 -6.99 8.18 10.63
CA GLY A 74 -7.04 7.10 9.67
C GLY A 74 -5.73 6.37 9.55
N PHE A 75 -5.81 5.05 9.59
CA PHE A 75 -4.64 4.17 9.55
C PHE A 75 -4.64 3.33 8.28
N ALA A 76 -3.57 3.44 7.49
CA ALA A 76 -3.20 2.38 6.57
C ALA A 76 -2.45 1.30 7.36
N PHE A 77 -2.99 0.10 7.36
CA PHE A 77 -2.46 -0.98 8.18
C PHE A 77 -2.20 -2.22 7.33
N PRO A 78 -1.03 -2.87 7.46
CA PRO A 78 -0.76 -4.10 6.72
C PRO A 78 -1.65 -5.23 7.22
N GLY A 79 -2.05 -6.11 6.30
CA GLY A 79 -2.82 -7.30 6.66
C GLY A 79 -1.95 -8.48 7.15
N PRO A 80 -2.62 -9.50 7.75
CA PRO A 80 -4.05 -9.60 8.04
C PRO A 80 -4.55 -8.68 9.17
N PHE A 81 -5.69 -8.04 8.96
CA PHE A 81 -6.25 -7.07 9.91
C PHE A 81 -7.78 -7.00 9.77
N ASP A 82 -8.50 -6.91 10.85
CA ASP A 82 -9.93 -6.62 10.87
C ASP A 82 -10.12 -5.09 10.76
N TYR A 83 -10.33 -4.61 9.54
CA TYR A 83 -10.43 -3.17 9.26
C TYR A 83 -11.71 -2.52 9.77
N GLU A 84 -12.75 -3.30 10.05
CA GLU A 84 -13.98 -2.78 10.66
C GLU A 84 -13.81 -2.54 12.16
N ARG A 85 -13.19 -3.51 12.84
CA ARG A 85 -13.04 -3.49 14.30
C ARG A 85 -11.70 -2.89 14.77
N GLY A 86 -10.76 -2.70 13.88
CA GLY A 86 -9.42 -2.20 14.23
C GLY A 86 -8.54 -3.21 14.97
N ILE A 87 -8.72 -4.51 14.69
CA ILE A 87 -8.01 -5.59 15.40
C ILE A 87 -6.92 -6.20 14.51
N SER A 88 -5.70 -6.26 15.01
CA SER A 88 -4.60 -6.92 14.33
C SER A 88 -4.77 -8.43 14.33
N LEU A 89 -4.75 -9.04 13.15
CA LEU A 89 -4.79 -10.48 12.94
C LEU A 89 -3.44 -10.99 12.39
N ILE A 90 -2.39 -10.18 12.49
CA ILE A 90 -1.07 -10.47 11.95
C ILE A 90 -0.44 -11.65 12.69
N ARG A 91 -0.20 -12.75 11.97
CA ARG A 91 0.43 -13.96 12.48
C ARG A 91 1.16 -14.70 11.35
N GLY A 92 2.37 -15.23 11.64
CA GLY A 92 3.14 -16.03 10.67
C GLY A 92 3.86 -15.21 9.58
N VAL A 93 3.91 -13.87 9.70
CA VAL A 93 4.53 -12.99 8.68
C VAL A 93 5.84 -12.34 9.14
N ARG A 94 6.38 -12.74 10.29
CA ARG A 94 7.65 -12.25 10.87
C ARG A 94 7.69 -10.76 11.23
N LYS A 95 6.57 -10.06 11.15
CA LYS A 95 6.42 -8.64 11.52
C LYS A 95 5.19 -8.50 12.37
N PHE A 96 5.24 -7.68 13.41
CA PHE A 96 4.08 -7.38 14.25
C PHE A 96 3.40 -8.60 14.88
N GLU A 97 4.11 -9.73 15.04
CA GLU A 97 3.57 -10.95 15.65
C GLU A 97 3.02 -10.71 17.08
N ARG A 98 3.64 -9.77 17.79
CA ARG A 98 3.32 -9.49 19.20
C ARG A 98 2.11 -8.56 19.39
N ILE A 99 1.53 -8.09 18.29
CA ILE A 99 0.28 -7.32 18.33
C ILE A 99 -0.93 -8.14 17.83
N TYR A 100 -0.78 -9.44 17.65
CA TYR A 100 -1.92 -10.31 17.33
C TYR A 100 -3.04 -10.16 18.38
N GLY A 101 -4.27 -9.89 17.91
CA GLY A 101 -5.44 -9.64 18.77
C GLY A 101 -5.48 -8.23 19.40
N LEU A 102 -4.52 -7.36 19.11
CA LEU A 102 -4.51 -5.99 19.63
C LEU A 102 -5.66 -5.19 19.00
N ASP A 103 -6.49 -4.60 19.84
CA ASP A 103 -7.41 -3.52 19.48
C ASP A 103 -6.59 -2.21 19.44
N VAL A 104 -6.39 -1.69 18.21
CA VAL A 104 -5.57 -0.50 17.99
C VAL A 104 -6.23 0.75 18.56
N ALA A 105 -7.56 0.89 18.43
CA ALA A 105 -8.28 2.04 18.98
C ALA A 105 -8.21 2.06 20.51
N ALA A 106 -8.56 0.95 21.16
CA ALA A 106 -8.52 0.85 22.62
C ALA A 106 -7.09 1.09 23.16
N THR A 107 -6.07 0.69 22.41
CA THR A 107 -4.66 0.87 22.81
C THR A 107 -4.17 2.30 22.62
N LEU A 108 -4.53 2.95 21.50
CA LEU A 108 -4.04 4.29 21.16
C LEU A 108 -4.87 5.42 21.77
N TYR A 109 -6.16 5.20 21.99
CA TYR A 109 -7.05 6.23 22.53
C TYR A 109 -6.51 6.92 23.80
N PRO A 110 -6.08 6.20 24.87
CA PRO A 110 -5.52 6.84 26.05
C PRO A 110 -4.21 7.59 25.79
N LEU A 111 -3.44 7.19 24.77
CA LEU A 111 -2.16 7.79 24.40
C LEU A 111 -2.31 9.04 23.50
N LEU A 112 -3.47 9.22 22.87
CA LEU A 112 -3.74 10.32 21.94
C LEU A 112 -4.79 11.33 22.45
N ARG A 113 -5.17 11.23 23.71
CA ARG A 113 -6.16 12.14 24.34
C ARG A 113 -5.80 13.63 24.18
N GLU A 114 -4.53 13.96 24.31
CA GLU A 114 -4.05 15.35 24.18
C GLU A 114 -4.18 15.90 22.75
N CYS A 115 -4.27 15.02 21.74
CA CYS A 115 -4.53 15.41 20.35
C CYS A 115 -6.02 15.58 20.08
N GLY A 116 -6.91 15.20 21.00
CA GLY A 116 -8.35 15.17 20.83
C GLY A 116 -8.85 14.07 19.92
N THR A 117 -8.03 13.02 19.65
CA THR A 117 -8.38 11.93 18.73
C THR A 117 -9.30 10.93 19.41
N GLU A 118 -10.50 10.77 18.85
CA GLU A 118 -11.57 9.91 19.37
C GLU A 118 -12.05 8.90 18.34
N GLU A 119 -11.94 9.22 17.04
CA GLU A 119 -12.38 8.38 15.94
C GLU A 119 -11.19 7.72 15.25
N PHE A 120 -11.22 6.39 15.16
CA PHE A 120 -10.18 5.58 14.52
C PHE A 120 -10.78 4.84 13.34
N ARG A 121 -10.15 4.93 12.19
CA ARG A 121 -10.57 4.25 10.97
C ARG A 121 -9.40 3.56 10.33
N TYR A 122 -9.66 2.45 9.65
CA TYR A 122 -8.62 1.57 9.15
C TYR A 122 -8.86 1.20 7.69
N VAL A 123 -7.78 1.08 6.95
CA VAL A 123 -7.79 0.63 5.56
C VAL A 123 -6.52 -0.19 5.31
N ASN A 124 -6.58 -1.13 4.37
CA ASN A 124 -5.39 -1.83 3.93
C ASN A 124 -4.38 -0.87 3.27
N ASP A 125 -3.08 -1.08 3.51
CA ASP A 125 -2.00 -0.22 3.00
C ASP A 125 -1.97 -0.13 1.46
N ALA A 126 -2.18 -1.24 0.74
CA ALA A 126 -2.26 -1.23 -0.72
C ALA A 126 -3.55 -0.58 -1.24
N ALA A 127 -4.67 -0.74 -0.52
CA ALA A 127 -5.91 -0.05 -0.84
C ALA A 127 -5.78 1.47 -0.62
N ALA A 128 -5.11 1.87 0.46
CA ALA A 128 -4.75 3.27 0.70
C ALA A 128 -3.88 3.84 -0.43
N PHE A 129 -2.86 3.07 -0.86
CA PHE A 129 -2.02 3.43 -1.99
C PHE A 129 -2.86 3.66 -3.27
N ALA A 130 -3.75 2.71 -3.62
CA ALA A 130 -4.62 2.82 -4.78
C ALA A 130 -5.45 4.11 -4.78
N LEU A 131 -6.07 4.42 -3.65
CA LEU A 131 -6.83 5.67 -3.48
C LEU A 131 -5.95 6.91 -3.65
N GLY A 132 -4.73 6.88 -3.13
CA GLY A 132 -3.81 7.99 -3.23
C GLY A 132 -3.46 8.33 -4.66
N GLU A 133 -3.26 7.32 -5.47
CA GLU A 133 -2.97 7.49 -6.88
C GLU A 133 -4.17 8.06 -7.66
N CYS A 134 -5.40 7.77 -7.22
CA CYS A 134 -6.63 8.34 -7.78
C CYS A 134 -6.97 9.75 -7.25
N LEU A 135 -6.26 10.23 -6.22
CA LEU A 135 -6.57 11.51 -5.54
C LEU A 135 -5.38 12.49 -5.63
N GLY A 136 -4.91 12.74 -6.84
CA GLY A 136 -3.77 13.61 -7.15
C GLY A 136 -2.45 12.86 -7.34
N GLY A 137 -2.50 11.56 -7.62
CA GLY A 137 -1.39 10.73 -8.10
C GLY A 137 -1.47 10.50 -9.61
N VAL A 138 -0.83 9.43 -10.07
CA VAL A 138 -0.70 9.09 -11.49
C VAL A 138 -2.04 8.71 -12.15
N ALA A 139 -3.05 8.35 -11.36
CA ALA A 139 -4.37 7.92 -11.81
C ALA A 139 -5.49 8.94 -11.47
N ASP A 140 -5.16 10.21 -11.30
CA ASP A 140 -6.15 11.24 -10.94
C ASP A 140 -7.21 11.47 -12.04
N ASP A 141 -6.88 11.17 -13.29
CA ASP A 141 -7.76 11.25 -14.46
C ASP A 141 -8.50 9.94 -14.79
N ALA A 142 -8.22 8.85 -14.07
CA ALA A 142 -8.83 7.55 -14.30
C ALA A 142 -10.08 7.34 -13.44
N GLU A 143 -11.13 6.76 -14.05
CA GLU A 143 -12.38 6.45 -13.36
C GLU A 143 -12.30 5.11 -12.62
N ARG A 144 -11.65 4.11 -13.24
CA ARG A 144 -11.52 2.75 -12.71
C ARG A 144 -10.06 2.30 -12.71
N VAL A 145 -9.54 2.04 -11.54
CA VAL A 145 -8.12 1.75 -11.33
C VAL A 145 -7.93 0.44 -10.57
N VAL A 146 -7.07 -0.43 -11.11
CA VAL A 146 -6.46 -1.51 -10.36
C VAL A 146 -5.06 -1.08 -9.97
N ALA A 147 -4.73 -1.11 -8.70
CA ALA A 147 -3.37 -0.86 -8.23
C ALA A 147 -2.78 -2.12 -7.61
N LEU A 148 -1.53 -2.41 -7.96
CA LEU A 148 -0.75 -3.51 -7.41
C LEU A 148 0.50 -2.94 -6.72
N THR A 149 0.75 -3.34 -5.48
CA THR A 149 1.99 -3.04 -4.78
C THR A 149 2.89 -4.27 -4.79
N LEU A 150 4.05 -4.16 -5.42
CA LEU A 150 5.00 -5.25 -5.66
C LEU A 150 6.23 -5.08 -4.75
N GLY A 151 6.42 -5.98 -3.80
CA GLY A 151 7.47 -5.85 -2.79
C GLY A 151 7.75 -7.14 -2.04
N THR A 152 7.82 -7.10 -0.71
CA THR A 152 7.97 -8.29 0.15
C THR A 152 6.83 -9.28 -0.08
N GLY A 153 5.63 -8.77 -0.35
CA GLY A 153 4.45 -9.48 -0.82
C GLY A 153 3.78 -8.67 -1.92
N VAL A 154 2.59 -9.10 -2.33
CA VAL A 154 1.74 -8.44 -3.32
C VAL A 154 0.51 -7.87 -2.63
N GLY A 155 0.33 -6.55 -2.71
CA GLY A 155 -0.89 -5.90 -2.28
C GLY A 155 -1.70 -5.42 -3.48
N SER A 156 -2.98 -5.12 -3.25
CA SER A 156 -3.87 -4.63 -4.29
C SER A 156 -4.93 -3.67 -3.76
N GLY A 157 -5.41 -2.81 -4.63
CA GLY A 157 -6.56 -1.96 -4.40
C GLY A 157 -7.33 -1.74 -5.69
N PHE A 158 -8.65 -1.73 -5.58
CA PHE A 158 -9.58 -1.49 -6.68
C PHE A 158 -10.34 -0.21 -6.38
N VAL A 159 -10.31 0.73 -7.29
CA VAL A 159 -10.96 2.04 -7.13
C VAL A 159 -11.86 2.32 -8.31
N ALA A 160 -13.09 2.72 -8.04
CA ALA A 160 -14.02 3.22 -9.04
C ALA A 160 -14.70 4.50 -8.52
N GLY A 161 -14.75 5.55 -9.34
CA GLY A 161 -15.32 6.83 -8.93
C GLY A 161 -14.66 7.41 -7.68
N ARG A 162 -13.36 7.23 -7.52
CA ARG A 162 -12.57 7.67 -6.33
C ARG A 162 -13.00 6.99 -5.02
N ARG A 163 -13.57 5.78 -5.10
CA ARG A 163 -13.97 4.97 -3.95
C ARG A 163 -13.38 3.56 -4.06
N LEU A 164 -13.00 3.00 -2.92
CA LEU A 164 -12.57 1.60 -2.87
C LEU A 164 -13.73 0.67 -3.20
N VAL A 165 -13.43 -0.35 -4.00
CA VAL A 165 -14.33 -1.47 -4.31
C VAL A 165 -13.71 -2.72 -3.69
N THR A 166 -14.35 -3.27 -2.66
CA THR A 166 -13.83 -4.42 -1.89
C THR A 166 -14.74 -5.64 -1.98
N SER A 167 -15.87 -5.53 -2.66
CA SER A 167 -16.87 -6.59 -2.81
C SER A 167 -17.57 -6.49 -4.16
N GLY A 168 -18.25 -7.56 -4.55
CA GLY A 168 -18.93 -7.69 -5.85
C GLY A 168 -18.22 -8.64 -6.79
N ASP A 169 -18.87 -8.95 -7.93
CA ASP A 169 -18.39 -9.97 -8.87
C ASP A 169 -17.16 -9.54 -9.66
N GLU A 170 -16.86 -8.24 -9.72
CA GLU A 170 -15.74 -7.69 -10.49
C GLU A 170 -14.43 -7.62 -9.71
N VAL A 171 -14.44 -7.87 -8.41
CA VAL A 171 -13.24 -7.84 -7.55
C VAL A 171 -13.09 -9.12 -6.73
N PRO A 172 -11.87 -9.52 -6.38
CA PRO A 172 -11.67 -10.58 -5.41
C PRO A 172 -12.22 -10.18 -4.03
N ALA A 173 -12.48 -11.17 -3.18
CA ALA A 173 -12.91 -10.90 -1.80
C ALA A 173 -11.98 -9.90 -1.12
N ASN A 174 -12.55 -8.86 -0.53
CA ASN A 174 -11.85 -7.73 0.08
C ASN A 174 -10.92 -6.93 -0.87
N GLY A 175 -11.01 -7.16 -2.18
CA GLY A 175 -10.06 -6.59 -3.15
C GLY A 175 -8.65 -7.20 -3.08
N TRP A 176 -8.48 -8.38 -2.53
CA TRP A 176 -7.17 -8.99 -2.30
C TRP A 176 -6.79 -9.98 -3.41
N VAL A 177 -5.75 -9.64 -4.18
CA VAL A 177 -5.23 -10.53 -5.24
C VAL A 177 -4.15 -11.48 -4.73
N TYR A 178 -3.48 -11.20 -3.63
CA TYR A 178 -2.30 -11.94 -3.17
C TYR A 178 -2.54 -13.45 -3.00
N CYS A 179 -3.76 -13.84 -2.62
CA CYS A 179 -4.15 -15.23 -2.38
C CYS A 179 -4.80 -15.92 -3.60
N LEU A 180 -4.94 -15.22 -4.72
CA LEU A 180 -5.51 -15.82 -5.94
C LEU A 180 -4.59 -16.90 -6.48
N PRO A 181 -5.14 -18.00 -7.03
CA PRO A 181 -4.35 -19.02 -7.71
C PRO A 181 -3.63 -18.44 -8.93
N PHE A 182 -2.35 -18.79 -9.08
CA PHE A 182 -1.54 -18.46 -10.26
C PHE A 182 -0.43 -19.49 -10.46
N GLU A 183 -0.38 -20.12 -11.65
CA GLU A 183 0.65 -21.09 -12.09
C GLU A 183 0.98 -22.19 -11.07
N GLY A 184 -0.05 -22.75 -10.42
CA GLY A 184 0.11 -23.84 -9.44
C GLY A 184 0.46 -23.40 -8.02
N GLY A 185 0.62 -22.10 -7.78
CA GLY A 185 0.78 -21.46 -6.48
C GLY A 185 -0.20 -20.31 -6.29
N ILE A 186 0.22 -19.28 -5.61
CA ILE A 186 -0.55 -18.03 -5.40
C ILE A 186 0.22 -16.80 -5.91
N VAL A 187 -0.51 -15.74 -6.18
CA VAL A 187 0.02 -14.46 -6.69
C VAL A 187 1.16 -13.91 -5.82
N ASP A 188 1.05 -14.00 -4.49
CA ASP A 188 2.10 -13.53 -3.57
C ASP A 188 3.42 -14.29 -3.75
N GLU A 189 3.36 -15.57 -4.05
CA GLU A 189 4.54 -16.39 -4.35
C GLU A 189 5.13 -16.08 -5.72
N ALA A 190 4.29 -15.68 -6.69
CA ALA A 190 4.68 -15.46 -8.07
C ALA A 190 5.31 -14.10 -8.35
N PHE A 191 5.01 -13.07 -7.53
CA PHE A 191 5.42 -11.68 -7.83
C PHE A 191 6.09 -10.94 -6.66
N SER A 192 6.36 -11.62 -5.54
CA SER A 192 7.07 -11.02 -4.41
C SER A 192 8.60 -11.04 -4.57
N THR A 193 9.29 -10.34 -3.69
CA THR A 193 10.76 -10.38 -3.59
C THR A 193 11.29 -11.80 -3.45
N ARG A 194 10.55 -12.71 -2.80
CA ARG A 194 10.93 -14.14 -2.68
C ARG A 194 11.04 -14.80 -4.04
N TRP A 195 10.09 -14.54 -4.93
CA TRP A 195 10.15 -15.07 -6.30
C TRP A 195 11.37 -14.54 -7.03
N VAL A 196 11.63 -13.25 -6.97
CA VAL A 196 12.80 -12.62 -7.63
C VAL A 196 14.10 -13.28 -7.16
N CYS A 197 14.29 -13.43 -5.84
CA CYS A 197 15.48 -14.06 -5.29
C CYS A 197 15.57 -15.55 -5.66
N GLY A 198 14.47 -16.27 -5.55
CA GLY A 198 14.40 -17.71 -5.90
C GLY A 198 14.71 -17.94 -7.37
N ARG A 199 14.09 -17.16 -8.26
CA ARG A 199 14.30 -17.30 -9.71
C ARG A 199 15.72 -16.96 -10.13
N TYR A 200 16.31 -15.90 -9.56
CA TYR A 200 17.71 -15.58 -9.83
C TYR A 200 18.65 -16.72 -9.38
N ARG A 201 18.40 -17.28 -8.19
CA ARG A 201 19.18 -18.43 -7.71
C ARG A 201 19.02 -19.66 -8.61
N GLU A 202 17.83 -19.94 -9.12
CA GLU A 202 17.62 -21.03 -10.08
C GLU A 202 18.41 -20.84 -11.38
N LEU A 203 18.49 -19.60 -11.86
CA LEU A 203 19.18 -19.26 -13.10
C LEU A 203 20.72 -19.26 -12.97
N THR A 204 21.25 -18.94 -11.78
CA THR A 204 22.69 -18.65 -11.60
C THR A 204 23.37 -19.48 -10.52
N GLY A 205 22.62 -20.10 -9.62
CA GLY A 205 23.14 -20.68 -8.38
C GLY A 205 23.55 -19.65 -7.31
N GLN A 206 23.39 -18.34 -7.58
CA GLN A 206 23.80 -17.26 -6.68
C GLN A 206 22.59 -16.67 -5.91
N GLU A 207 22.87 -16.20 -4.71
CA GLU A 207 21.87 -15.48 -3.90
C GLU A 207 21.92 -13.98 -4.19
N ILE A 208 20.75 -13.33 -4.12
CA ILE A 208 20.59 -11.88 -4.16
C ILE A 208 19.64 -11.43 -3.04
N SER A 209 19.76 -10.18 -2.60
CA SER A 209 18.93 -9.59 -1.55
C SER A 209 17.56 -9.11 -2.03
N GLY A 210 17.34 -8.98 -3.33
CA GLY A 210 16.06 -8.54 -3.91
C GLY A 210 16.18 -7.97 -5.31
N ALA A 211 15.04 -7.40 -5.78
CA ALA A 211 14.93 -6.87 -7.14
C ALA A 211 15.92 -5.72 -7.45
N ARG A 212 16.30 -4.94 -6.44
CA ARG A 212 17.29 -3.88 -6.61
C ARG A 212 18.66 -4.42 -7.03
N GLU A 213 19.15 -5.45 -6.34
CA GLU A 213 20.43 -6.06 -6.66
C GLU A 213 20.40 -6.75 -8.04
N ALA A 214 19.28 -7.42 -8.38
CA ALA A 214 19.08 -7.96 -9.72
C ALA A 214 19.11 -6.84 -10.79
N ALA A 215 18.50 -5.69 -10.51
CA ALA A 215 18.47 -4.55 -11.42
C ALA A 215 19.85 -3.94 -11.63
N GLU A 216 20.68 -3.85 -10.58
CA GLU A 216 22.06 -3.37 -10.65
C GLU A 216 22.92 -4.28 -11.54
N ARG A 217 22.63 -5.58 -11.60
CA ARG A 217 23.34 -6.57 -12.45
C ARG A 217 22.81 -6.64 -13.89
N HIS A 218 21.65 -6.07 -14.18
CA HIS A 218 20.92 -6.27 -15.45
C HIS A 218 21.76 -5.95 -16.70
N ALA A 219 22.59 -4.91 -16.67
CA ALA A 219 23.37 -4.50 -17.84
C ALA A 219 24.38 -5.59 -18.30
N GLU A 220 24.97 -6.29 -17.36
CA GLU A 220 26.09 -7.24 -17.60
C GLU A 220 25.65 -8.70 -17.47
N ASP A 221 24.58 -9.00 -16.74
CA ASP A 221 24.13 -10.36 -16.44
C ASP A 221 22.95 -10.79 -17.30
N PRO A 222 23.12 -11.77 -18.21
CA PRO A 222 22.02 -12.32 -19.00
C PRO A 222 20.92 -12.98 -18.17
N ALA A 223 21.26 -13.52 -16.99
CA ALA A 223 20.27 -14.14 -16.10
C ALA A 223 19.37 -13.08 -15.46
N ALA A 224 19.93 -11.93 -15.09
CA ALA A 224 19.13 -10.80 -14.60
C ALA A 224 18.20 -10.26 -15.69
N ARG A 225 18.64 -10.19 -16.95
CA ARG A 225 17.78 -9.81 -18.09
C ARG A 225 16.62 -10.80 -18.24
N ARG A 226 16.94 -12.09 -18.29
CA ARG A 226 15.93 -13.14 -18.41
C ARG A 226 14.92 -13.11 -17.26
N LEU A 227 15.38 -12.89 -16.01
CA LEU A 227 14.52 -12.76 -14.83
C LEU A 227 13.48 -11.66 -15.01
N PHE A 228 13.90 -10.47 -15.47
CA PHE A 228 12.98 -9.35 -15.63
C PHE A 228 12.05 -9.52 -16.83
N ASP A 229 12.51 -10.12 -17.93
CA ASP A 229 11.64 -10.46 -19.05
C ASP A 229 10.54 -11.45 -18.61
N GLU A 230 10.91 -12.55 -17.92
CA GLU A 230 9.95 -13.52 -17.38
C GLU A 230 9.00 -12.88 -16.37
N TYR A 231 9.49 -11.97 -15.50
CA TYR A 231 8.65 -11.25 -14.53
C TYR A 231 7.59 -10.40 -15.25
N GLY A 232 7.99 -9.66 -16.26
CA GLY A 232 7.09 -8.79 -17.04
C GLY A 232 6.01 -9.58 -17.77
N GLU A 233 6.38 -10.65 -18.48
CA GLU A 233 5.44 -11.52 -19.20
C GLU A 233 4.42 -12.17 -18.25
N ARG A 234 4.88 -12.68 -17.12
CA ARG A 234 4.00 -13.30 -16.10
C ARG A 234 3.08 -12.29 -15.45
N LEU A 235 3.60 -11.07 -15.14
CA LEU A 235 2.78 -10.02 -14.55
C LEU A 235 1.68 -9.56 -15.51
N ALA A 236 1.96 -9.47 -16.82
CA ALA A 236 0.95 -9.20 -17.84
C ALA A 236 -0.13 -10.28 -17.85
N ALA A 237 0.26 -11.56 -17.90
CA ALA A 237 -0.67 -12.70 -17.92
C ALA A 237 -1.60 -12.74 -16.70
N PHE A 238 -1.11 -12.29 -15.54
CA PHE A 238 -1.93 -12.18 -14.32
C PHE A 238 -2.80 -10.91 -14.31
N ALA A 239 -2.19 -9.76 -14.60
CA ALA A 239 -2.85 -8.47 -14.37
C ALA A 239 -3.93 -8.16 -15.43
N ALA A 240 -3.76 -8.62 -16.67
CA ALA A 240 -4.71 -8.37 -17.75
C ALA A 240 -6.13 -8.88 -17.46
N PRO A 241 -6.36 -10.16 -17.12
CA PRO A 241 -7.72 -10.64 -16.82
C PRO A 241 -8.31 -9.99 -15.55
N VAL A 242 -7.49 -9.61 -14.58
CA VAL A 242 -7.94 -8.86 -13.39
C VAL A 242 -8.43 -7.47 -13.77
N ALA A 243 -7.65 -6.78 -14.60
CA ALA A 243 -8.00 -5.45 -15.09
C ALA A 243 -9.24 -5.46 -15.98
N GLU A 244 -9.37 -6.43 -16.89
CA GLU A 244 -10.54 -6.59 -17.72
C GLU A 244 -11.82 -6.87 -16.93
N ARG A 245 -11.76 -7.81 -16.00
CA ARG A 245 -12.90 -8.12 -15.14
C ARG A 245 -13.37 -6.89 -14.38
N PHE A 246 -12.46 -6.07 -13.90
CA PHE A 246 -12.74 -4.80 -13.23
C PHE A 246 -13.05 -3.67 -14.22
N ARG A 247 -12.87 -3.87 -15.55
CA ARG A 247 -12.97 -2.83 -16.58
C ARG A 247 -12.12 -1.60 -16.24
N ALA A 248 -10.87 -1.86 -15.86
CA ALA A 248 -9.97 -0.81 -15.43
C ALA A 248 -9.47 0.05 -16.60
N ASP A 249 -9.46 1.36 -16.40
CA ASP A 249 -8.86 2.33 -17.34
C ASP A 249 -7.33 2.37 -17.18
N MET A 250 -6.86 2.05 -15.98
CA MET A 250 -5.45 2.11 -15.63
C MET A 250 -5.06 1.00 -14.63
N LEU A 251 -3.89 0.42 -14.87
CA LEU A 251 -3.19 -0.43 -13.92
C LEU A 251 -2.03 0.36 -13.31
N VAL A 252 -2.06 0.58 -12.01
CA VAL A 252 -0.99 1.29 -11.29
C VAL A 252 -0.07 0.28 -10.61
N LEU A 253 1.23 0.40 -10.87
CA LEU A 253 2.24 -0.47 -10.26
C LEU A 253 3.08 0.30 -9.25
N GLY A 254 2.98 -0.09 -7.98
CA GLY A 254 3.71 0.49 -6.86
C GLY A 254 4.59 -0.54 -6.15
N GLY A 255 5.21 -0.12 -5.05
CA GLY A 255 6.12 -0.94 -4.26
C GLY A 255 7.57 -0.93 -4.79
N ASN A 256 8.46 -1.62 -4.07
CA ASN A 256 9.89 -1.55 -4.37
C ASN A 256 10.28 -2.22 -5.69
N ILE A 257 9.59 -3.28 -6.09
CA ILE A 257 9.88 -4.00 -7.35
C ILE A 257 9.45 -3.15 -8.55
N SER A 258 8.40 -2.34 -8.44
CA SER A 258 7.95 -1.47 -9.54
C SER A 258 9.01 -0.46 -9.99
N ARG A 259 10.00 -0.16 -9.15
CA ARG A 259 11.14 0.68 -9.53
C ARG A 259 12.00 0.07 -10.64
N ALA A 260 11.93 -1.24 -10.81
CA ALA A 260 12.58 -1.96 -11.90
C ALA A 260 11.70 -2.05 -13.17
N TYR A 261 10.58 -1.31 -13.24
CA TYR A 261 9.72 -1.28 -14.42
C TYR A 261 10.46 -1.03 -15.74
N PRO A 262 11.45 -0.13 -15.81
CA PRO A 262 12.23 0.05 -17.06
C PRO A 262 12.87 -1.25 -17.58
N LEU A 263 13.05 -2.25 -16.73
CA LEU A 263 13.66 -3.54 -17.07
C LEU A 263 12.62 -4.61 -17.44
N PHE A 264 11.52 -4.70 -16.71
CA PHE A 264 10.48 -5.71 -16.97
C PHE A 264 9.27 -5.17 -17.76
N GLY A 265 9.05 -3.86 -17.73
CA GLY A 265 7.92 -3.20 -18.40
C GLY A 265 7.84 -3.48 -19.91
N PRO A 266 8.97 -3.42 -20.65
CA PRO A 266 8.96 -3.74 -22.08
C PRO A 266 8.45 -5.16 -22.39
N ALA A 267 8.76 -6.15 -21.57
CA ALA A 267 8.25 -7.51 -21.74
C ALA A 267 6.77 -7.60 -21.36
N MET A 268 6.34 -6.90 -20.30
CA MET A 268 4.94 -6.79 -19.91
C MET A 268 4.08 -6.15 -20.99
N GLU A 269 4.52 -5.02 -21.55
CA GLU A 269 3.80 -4.28 -22.58
C GLU A 269 3.67 -5.09 -23.89
N ARG A 270 4.76 -5.73 -24.33
CA ARG A 270 4.73 -6.64 -25.49
C ARG A 270 3.72 -7.79 -25.30
N ARG A 271 3.67 -8.36 -24.11
CA ARG A 271 2.73 -9.44 -23.82
C ARG A 271 1.29 -8.95 -23.79
N LEU A 272 1.02 -7.80 -23.15
CA LEU A 272 -0.31 -7.19 -23.17
C LEU A 272 -0.78 -6.90 -24.60
N GLU A 273 0.09 -6.33 -25.44
CA GLU A 273 -0.22 -6.04 -26.84
C GLU A 273 -0.47 -7.32 -27.66
N ALA A 274 0.36 -8.35 -27.48
CA ALA A 274 0.21 -9.62 -28.16
C ALA A 274 -1.11 -10.33 -27.80
N ASP A 275 -1.57 -10.20 -26.56
CA ASP A 275 -2.83 -10.76 -26.07
C ASP A 275 -4.03 -9.85 -26.38
N GLY A 276 -3.83 -8.69 -27.03
CA GLY A 276 -4.87 -7.75 -27.44
C GLY A 276 -5.37 -6.81 -26.34
N HIS A 277 -4.70 -6.77 -25.19
CA HIS A 277 -5.08 -5.93 -24.07
C HIS A 277 -4.54 -4.51 -24.21
N ARG A 278 -5.42 -3.52 -24.01
CA ARG A 278 -5.06 -2.10 -24.03
C ARG A 278 -5.40 -1.47 -22.71
N ILE A 279 -4.43 -1.47 -21.78
CA ILE A 279 -4.55 -0.82 -20.49
C ILE A 279 -3.39 0.16 -20.28
N ARG A 280 -3.67 1.34 -19.75
CA ARG A 280 -2.64 2.30 -19.38
C ARG A 280 -1.91 1.78 -18.14
N ILE A 281 -0.58 1.85 -18.16
CA ILE A 281 0.25 1.54 -16.98
C ILE A 281 0.65 2.84 -16.31
N GLY A 282 0.31 2.98 -15.04
CA GLY A 282 0.68 4.10 -14.19
C GLY A 282 1.83 3.76 -13.25
N LEU A 283 2.87 4.60 -13.22
CA LEU A 283 4.01 4.47 -12.32
C LEU A 283 4.10 5.72 -11.44
N PRO A 284 3.88 5.62 -10.13
CA PRO A 284 3.97 6.76 -9.25
C PRO A 284 5.35 7.38 -9.22
N ALA A 285 5.45 8.69 -9.43
CA ALA A 285 6.71 9.42 -9.36
C ALA A 285 7.31 9.40 -7.94
N ARG A 286 6.46 9.29 -6.91
CA ARG A 286 6.84 9.24 -5.49
C ARG A 286 5.87 8.33 -4.72
N PRO A 287 6.11 7.01 -4.68
CA PRO A 287 5.20 6.06 -4.04
C PRO A 287 4.91 6.35 -2.56
N ASP A 288 5.85 7.02 -1.86
CA ASP A 288 5.70 7.35 -0.44
C ASP A 288 4.74 8.52 -0.15
N HIS A 289 4.43 9.37 -1.14
CA HIS A 289 3.56 10.53 -0.96
C HIS A 289 2.07 10.24 -1.24
N ALA A 290 1.76 9.30 -2.11
CA ALA A 290 0.38 8.98 -2.49
C ALA A 290 -0.37 8.30 -1.33
N ALA A 291 0.21 7.31 -0.68
CA ALA A 291 -0.35 6.67 0.50
C ALA A 291 -0.70 7.69 1.61
N ARG A 292 0.12 8.71 1.78
CA ARG A 292 -0.04 9.73 2.84
C ARG A 292 -1.24 10.65 2.64
N ARG A 293 -1.57 11.03 1.40
CA ARG A 293 -2.74 11.87 1.09
C ARG A 293 -4.04 11.09 1.17
N SER A 294 -4.03 9.85 0.71
CA SER A 294 -5.27 9.08 0.52
C SER A 294 -5.84 8.50 1.80
N ILE A 295 -4.99 8.12 2.77
CA ILE A 295 -5.43 7.61 4.07
C ILE A 295 -6.43 8.57 4.70
N VAL A 296 -6.16 9.86 4.59
CA VAL A 296 -6.97 10.90 5.22
C VAL A 296 -8.28 11.15 4.47
N ILE A 297 -8.24 11.20 3.13
CA ILE A 297 -9.41 11.60 2.34
C ILE A 297 -10.46 10.48 2.30
N HIS A 298 -10.04 9.22 2.28
CA HIS A 298 -10.98 8.09 2.26
C HIS A 298 -11.73 7.93 3.58
N ILE A 299 -11.03 8.15 4.69
CA ILE A 299 -11.54 7.93 6.03
C ILE A 299 -12.63 8.92 6.43
N THR A 300 -12.69 10.04 5.76
CA THR A 300 -13.63 11.13 6.14
C THR A 300 -14.86 11.20 5.26
N LYS A 301 -14.93 10.43 4.17
CA LYS A 301 -16.06 10.41 3.26
C LYS A 301 -16.97 9.17 3.39
N GLN A 302 -16.66 8.26 4.30
CA GLN A 302 -17.53 7.19 4.77
C GLN A 302 -18.17 7.60 6.12
#